data_531da524579fb78f9dec7bb91f01bda3
#
_entry.id   531da524579fb78f9dec7bb91f01bda3
#
_cell.length_a   1.000
_cell.length_b   1.000
_cell.length_c   1.000
_cell.angle_alpha   90.00
_cell.angle_beta   90.00
_cell.angle_gamma   90.00
#
_symmetry.space_group_name_H-M   'P 1'
#
loop_
_entity.id
_entity.type
_entity.pdbx_description
1 polymer ?
#
loop_
_entity_poly.entity_id
_entity_poly.type
_entity_poly.pdbx_seq_one_letter_code
_entity_poly.pdbx_strand_id
1 'polypeptide(L)'
;MFKELNPLLHSELRLAVMSILVSVEEAEFSYLKQQTGATAGNLSVQIDKLNKADYVEVIKTFKGKMPCTICKSTQKGLEAFEEYVDALKSYININT
;
A
#
# COMPACT_ATOMS: atom_id res chain seq x y z
N MET A 1 -10.03 -21.12 12.34
CA MET A 1 -10.69 -20.08 13.04
C MET A 1 -10.22 -18.75 12.53
N PHE A 2 -9.94 -17.80 13.35
CA PHE A 2 -9.50 -16.50 12.86
C PHE A 2 -8.02 -16.51 12.57
N LYS A 3 -7.61 -16.07 11.38
CA LYS A 3 -6.20 -15.98 11.04
C LYS A 3 -5.66 -14.63 11.50
N GLU A 4 -4.38 -14.58 11.82
CA GLU A 4 -3.76 -13.35 12.27
C GLU A 4 -3.69 -12.33 11.14
N LEU A 5 -4.06 -11.10 11.44
CA LEU A 5 -3.98 -10.02 10.46
C LEU A 5 -2.62 -9.32 10.56
N ASN A 6 -1.97 -9.14 9.44
CA ASN A 6 -0.69 -8.45 9.37
C ASN A 6 -0.85 -7.04 9.92
N PRO A 7 -0.23 -6.69 11.04
CA PRO A 7 -0.45 -5.37 11.66
C PRO A 7 0.02 -4.20 10.79
N LEU A 8 0.98 -4.42 9.92
CA LEU A 8 1.44 -3.36 9.05
C LEU A 8 0.37 -3.01 8.02
N LEU A 9 -0.38 -3.98 7.54
CA LEU A 9 -1.45 -3.76 6.58
C LEU A 9 -2.79 -3.47 7.24
N HIS A 10 -2.90 -3.73 8.54
CA HIS A 10 -4.16 -3.49 9.26
C HIS A 10 -4.22 -2.01 9.67
N SER A 11 -4.25 -1.15 8.69
CA SER A 11 -4.27 0.29 8.82
C SER A 11 -4.97 0.83 7.59
N GLU A 12 -5.97 1.66 7.79
CA GLU A 12 -6.80 2.16 6.69
C GLU A 12 -5.96 2.76 5.57
N LEU A 13 -5.05 3.66 5.89
CA LEU A 13 -4.27 4.33 4.85
C LEU A 13 -3.25 3.40 4.18
N ARG A 14 -2.53 2.62 4.96
CA ARG A 14 -1.56 1.69 4.37
C ARG A 14 -2.24 0.63 3.52
N LEU A 15 -3.41 0.16 3.98
CA LEU A 15 -4.17 -0.81 3.20
C LEU A 15 -4.67 -0.20 1.90
N ALA A 16 -5.15 1.05 1.94
CA ALA A 16 -5.60 1.74 0.73
C ALA A 16 -4.46 1.91 -0.27
N VAL A 17 -3.28 2.32 0.20
CA VAL A 17 -2.10 2.47 -0.66
C VAL A 17 -1.73 1.14 -1.31
N MET A 18 -1.65 0.07 -0.52
CA MET A 18 -1.30 -1.24 -1.07
C MET A 18 -2.36 -1.74 -2.04
N SER A 19 -3.63 -1.51 -1.76
CA SER A 19 -4.71 -1.92 -2.65
C SER A 19 -4.57 -1.27 -4.02
N ILE A 20 -4.23 0.02 -4.05
CA ILE A 20 -4.02 0.73 -5.31
C ILE A 20 -2.79 0.15 -6.03
N LEU A 21 -1.66 0.05 -5.32
CA LEU A 21 -0.40 -0.38 -5.94
C LEU A 21 -0.43 -1.82 -6.42
N VAL A 22 -1.14 -2.70 -5.73
CA VAL A 22 -1.28 -4.08 -6.18
C VAL A 22 -2.10 -4.11 -7.47
N SER A 23 -3.05 -3.20 -7.62
CA SER A 23 -3.89 -3.14 -8.81
C SER A 23 -3.17 -2.55 -10.03
N VAL A 24 -2.39 -1.47 -9.83
CA VAL A 24 -1.77 -0.75 -10.94
C VAL A 24 -0.26 -0.94 -11.06
N GLU A 25 0.35 -1.64 -10.12
CA GLU A 25 1.77 -1.90 -9.99
C GLU A 25 2.57 -0.70 -9.53
N GLU A 26 2.41 0.45 -10.11
CA GLU A 26 3.09 1.66 -9.67
C GLU A 26 2.22 2.89 -9.86
N ALA A 27 2.44 3.92 -9.07
CA ALA A 27 1.70 5.17 -9.15
C ALA A 27 2.53 6.30 -8.56
N GLU A 28 2.26 7.51 -9.04
CA GLU A 28 2.91 8.70 -8.48
C GLU A 28 2.36 8.99 -7.09
N PHE A 29 3.19 9.55 -6.25
CA PHE A 29 2.79 9.97 -4.90
C PHE A 29 1.56 10.89 -4.94
N SER A 30 1.53 11.83 -5.90
CA SER A 30 0.41 12.75 -6.05
C SER A 30 -0.90 12.03 -6.35
N TYR A 31 -0.83 10.96 -7.13
CA TYR A 31 -2.01 10.15 -7.44
C TYR A 31 -2.51 9.44 -6.18
N LEU A 32 -1.59 8.85 -5.41
CA LEU A 32 -1.95 8.18 -4.17
C LEU A 32 -2.56 9.17 -3.18
N LYS A 33 -2.01 10.38 -3.11
CA LYS A 33 -2.53 11.42 -2.23
C LYS A 33 -3.96 11.79 -2.63
N GLN A 34 -4.21 11.95 -3.91
CA GLN A 34 -5.53 12.30 -4.41
C GLN A 34 -6.54 11.19 -4.14
N GLN A 35 -6.16 9.95 -4.41
CA GLN A 35 -7.08 8.82 -4.24
C GLN A 35 -7.40 8.51 -2.79
N THR A 36 -6.46 8.73 -1.88
CA THR A 36 -6.67 8.41 -0.46
C THR A 36 -7.21 9.58 0.33
N GLY A 37 -7.09 10.80 -0.19
CA GLY A 37 -7.48 12.00 0.55
C GLY A 37 -6.56 12.33 1.71
N ALA A 38 -5.42 11.65 1.83
CA ALA A 38 -4.50 11.88 2.95
C ALA A 38 -3.70 13.17 2.76
N THR A 39 -3.17 13.71 3.85
CA THR A 39 -2.23 14.81 3.75
C THR A 39 -0.90 14.26 3.24
N ALA A 40 -0.10 15.11 2.62
CA ALA A 40 1.21 14.70 2.12
C ALA A 40 2.09 14.15 3.25
N GLY A 41 2.07 14.79 4.40
CA GLY A 41 2.88 14.36 5.54
C GLY A 41 2.49 12.98 6.05
N ASN A 42 1.20 12.74 6.24
CA ASN A 42 0.75 11.44 6.75
C ASN A 42 1.01 10.34 5.70
N LEU A 43 0.73 10.61 4.43
CA LEU A 43 0.97 9.65 3.37
C LEU A 43 2.45 9.29 3.29
N SER A 44 3.33 10.29 3.39
CA SER A 44 4.78 10.07 3.35
C SER A 44 5.23 9.14 4.49
N VAL A 45 4.70 9.34 5.69
CA VAL A 45 5.03 8.50 6.84
C VAL A 45 4.57 7.05 6.60
N GLN A 46 3.37 6.87 6.07
CA GLN A 46 2.84 5.53 5.84
C GLN A 46 3.58 4.80 4.72
N ILE A 47 3.92 5.51 3.65
CA ILE A 47 4.71 4.94 2.56
C ILE A 47 6.10 4.54 3.06
N ASP A 48 6.70 5.35 3.94
CA ASP A 48 8.00 5.03 4.52
C ASP A 48 7.95 3.72 5.32
N LYS A 49 6.86 3.51 6.07
CA LYS A 49 6.69 2.26 6.81
C LYS A 49 6.59 1.05 5.87
N LEU A 50 5.87 1.20 4.77
CA LEU A 50 5.74 0.14 3.77
C LEU A 50 7.07 -0.11 3.06
N ASN A 51 7.82 0.95 2.81
CA ASN A 51 9.13 0.84 2.17
C ASN A 51 10.13 0.13 3.08
N LYS A 52 10.13 0.45 4.38
CA LYS A 52 11.03 -0.21 5.33
C LYS A 52 10.72 -1.70 5.49
N ALA A 53 9.49 -2.10 5.27
CA ALA A 53 9.11 -3.51 5.29
C ALA A 53 9.34 -4.19 3.94
N ASP A 54 9.84 -3.44 2.95
CA ASP A 54 10.11 -3.93 1.60
C ASP A 54 8.82 -4.32 0.87
N TYR A 55 7.71 -3.71 1.21
CA TYR A 55 6.44 -3.94 0.51
C TYR A 55 6.27 -2.96 -0.66
N VAL A 56 6.93 -1.82 -0.59
CA VAL A 56 6.85 -0.77 -1.60
C VAL A 56 8.25 -0.25 -1.90
N GLU A 57 8.54 -0.08 -3.17
CA GLU A 57 9.77 0.57 -3.63
C GLU A 57 9.43 2.02 -3.91
N VAL A 58 10.27 2.94 -3.49
CA VAL A 58 10.08 4.37 -3.72
C VAL A 58 11.17 4.85 -4.66
N ILE A 59 10.75 5.40 -5.80
CA ILE A 59 11.67 5.86 -6.83
C ILE A 59 11.53 7.37 -6.97
N LYS A 60 12.63 8.09 -6.76
CA LYS A 60 12.64 9.54 -6.93
C LYS A 60 13.22 9.88 -8.28
N THR A 61 12.46 10.58 -9.08
CA THR A 61 12.81 10.90 -10.45
C THR A 61 12.28 12.31 -10.80
N PHE A 62 12.24 12.62 -12.07
CA PHE A 62 11.73 13.89 -12.55
C PHE A 62 10.69 13.65 -13.63
N LYS A 63 9.71 14.54 -13.67
CA LYS A 63 8.70 14.56 -14.72
C LYS A 63 8.90 15.91 -15.37
N GLY A 64 9.62 15.95 -16.46
CA GLY A 64 10.14 17.19 -17.02
C GLY A 64 11.16 17.77 -16.06
N LYS A 65 10.95 19.00 -15.57
CA LYS A 65 11.85 19.64 -14.62
C LYS A 65 11.35 19.49 -13.18
N MET A 66 10.21 18.85 -12.99
CA MET A 66 9.60 18.74 -11.66
C MET A 66 10.02 17.43 -11.00
N PRO A 67 10.40 17.48 -9.73
CA PRO A 67 10.63 16.23 -8.99
C PRO A 67 9.37 15.40 -8.93
N CYS A 68 9.52 14.09 -9.05
CA CYS A 68 8.40 13.17 -9.04
C CYS A 68 8.77 11.94 -8.22
N THR A 69 7.89 11.54 -7.32
CA THR A 69 8.08 10.33 -6.52
C THR A 69 7.11 9.27 -7.02
N ILE A 70 7.64 8.11 -7.38
CA ILE A 70 6.85 6.99 -7.84
C ILE A 70 6.94 5.89 -6.81
N CYS A 71 5.81 5.31 -6.45
CA CYS A 71 5.74 4.18 -5.53
C CYS A 71 5.36 2.93 -6.32
N LYS A 72 6.01 1.82 -6.04
CA LYS A 72 5.79 0.59 -6.77
C LYS A 72 5.65 -0.56 -5.80
N SER A 73 4.66 -1.42 -6.00
CA SER A 73 4.52 -2.60 -5.15
C SER A 73 5.63 -3.61 -5.49
N THR A 74 6.14 -4.28 -4.47
CA THR A 74 7.13 -5.34 -4.64
C THR A 74 6.41 -6.69 -4.64
N GLN A 75 7.12 -7.74 -5.02
CA GLN A 75 6.58 -9.09 -4.94
C GLN A 75 6.24 -9.44 -3.49
N LYS A 76 7.10 -9.03 -2.55
CA LYS A 76 6.84 -9.26 -1.13
C LYS A 76 5.58 -8.54 -0.68
N GLY A 77 5.38 -7.30 -1.14
CA GLY A 77 4.17 -6.53 -0.83
C GLY A 77 2.92 -7.16 -1.40
N LEU A 78 2.99 -7.65 -2.64
CA LEU A 78 1.86 -8.33 -3.27
C LEU A 78 1.48 -9.59 -2.47
N GLU A 79 2.46 -10.40 -2.11
CA GLU A 79 2.20 -11.62 -1.33
C GLU A 79 1.62 -11.30 0.04
N ALA A 80 2.16 -10.28 0.71
CA ALA A 80 1.65 -9.87 2.00
C ALA A 80 0.21 -9.37 1.91
N PHE A 81 -0.11 -8.65 0.84
CA PHE A 81 -1.47 -8.15 0.62
C PHE A 81 -2.44 -9.31 0.37
N GLU A 82 -2.05 -10.29 -0.43
CA GLU A 82 -2.88 -11.46 -0.70
C GLU A 82 -3.12 -12.26 0.57
N GLU A 83 -2.11 -12.42 1.41
CA GLU A 83 -2.25 -13.12 2.69
C GLU A 83 -3.16 -12.35 3.64
N TYR A 84 -3.09 -11.02 3.62
CA TYR A 84 -3.94 -10.18 4.45
C TYR A 84 -5.40 -10.33 4.04
N VAL A 85 -5.69 -10.29 2.74
CA VAL A 85 -7.03 -10.46 2.22
C VAL A 85 -7.59 -11.84 2.59
N ASP A 86 -6.78 -12.87 2.46
CA ASP A 86 -7.18 -14.21 2.82
C ASP A 86 -7.47 -14.32 4.34
N ALA A 87 -6.62 -13.72 5.15
CA ALA A 87 -6.82 -13.70 6.60
C ALA A 87 -8.09 -12.94 6.97
N LEU A 88 -8.36 -11.83 6.28
CA LEU A 88 -9.55 -11.04 6.53
C LEU A 88 -10.82 -11.83 6.22
N LYS A 89 -10.79 -12.70 5.23
CA LYS A 89 -11.94 -13.54 4.90
C LYS A 89 -12.33 -14.43 6.07
N SER A 90 -11.40 -14.83 6.92
CA SER A 90 -11.72 -15.66 8.08
C SER A 90 -12.58 -14.90 9.09
N TYR A 91 -12.59 -13.56 9.06
CA TYR A 91 -13.39 -12.75 9.94
C TYR A 91 -14.77 -12.47 9.35
N ILE A 92 -14.86 -12.39 8.03
CA ILE A 92 -16.11 -12.08 7.39
C ILE A 92 -16.97 -13.34 7.35
N ASN A 93 -16.40 -14.46 7.07
CA ASN A 93 -17.08 -15.71 7.09
C ASN A 93 -18.39 -15.67 6.45
N ILE A 94 -18.50 -15.16 5.36
CA ILE A 94 -19.70 -15.13 4.72
C ILE A 94 -19.87 -16.40 4.13
N ASN A 95 -20.09 -17.31 4.66
CA ASN A 95 -20.33 -18.47 4.14
C ASN A 95 -21.05 -18.55 3.02
N THR A 96 -20.66 -18.49 2.23
CA THR A 96 -21.40 -18.61 1.09
C THR A 96 -21.58 -19.88 0.60
#